data_5976ee2950cf8de7febceeef8926bc56
#
_entry.id   5976ee2950cf8de7febceeef8926bc56
#
_cell.length_a   1.000
_cell.length_b   1.000
_cell.length_c   1.000
_cell.angle_alpha   90.00
_cell.angle_beta   90.00
_cell.angle_gamma   90.00
#
_symmetry.space_group_name_H-M   'P 1'
#
loop_
_entity.id
_entity.type
_entity.pdbx_description
1 polymer ?
#
loop_
_entity_poly.entity_id
_entity_poly.type
_entity_poly.pdbx_seq_one_letter_code
_entity_poly.pdbx_strand_id
1 'polypeptide(L)'
;LLNWSAILGAGTTFALPLCWGMPFSRLARHFHKAGCAVAGWCGAEKISRRRAMILTDGDLFPPGTIQLNGVKVFGEDLSRVSSYAASMARAADCGLQRLFDGLLRSEGGHYEKVDDFSFYEEGGYSATIRGESVLLGTASFMRKMEVRLPGGINLRTGIFLAMDRQLAAVFAV
;
A
#
# COMPACT_ATOMS: atom_id res chain seq x y z
N LEU A 1 24.93 -35.61 -50.32
CA LEU A 1 25.05 -35.62 -48.84
C LEU A 1 25.13 -34.20 -48.29
N LEU A 2 25.93 -33.29 -48.85
CA LEU A 2 26.07 -31.90 -48.42
C LEU A 2 24.77 -31.09 -48.41
N ASN A 3 23.91 -31.30 -49.47
CA ASN A 3 22.63 -30.59 -49.55
C ASN A 3 21.62 -31.02 -48.46
N TRP A 4 21.62 -32.29 -48.06
CA TRP A 4 20.74 -32.79 -47.02
C TRP A 4 21.12 -32.30 -45.64
N SER A 5 22.43 -32.21 -45.36
CA SER A 5 22.90 -31.66 -44.10
C SER A 5 22.61 -30.14 -43.96
N ALA A 6 22.69 -29.41 -45.07
CA ALA A 6 22.35 -27.99 -45.09
C ALA A 6 20.84 -27.75 -44.86
N ILE A 7 19.96 -28.58 -45.46
CA ILE A 7 18.51 -28.52 -45.27
C ILE A 7 18.13 -28.88 -43.84
N LEU A 8 18.71 -29.94 -43.28
CA LEU A 8 18.50 -30.36 -41.91
C LEU A 8 19.02 -29.31 -40.93
N GLY A 9 20.19 -28.70 -41.16
CA GLY A 9 20.74 -27.64 -40.37
C GLY A 9 19.89 -26.37 -40.40
N ALA A 10 19.37 -25.97 -41.56
CA ALA A 10 18.47 -24.85 -41.71
C ALA A 10 17.10 -25.12 -41.05
N GLY A 11 16.57 -26.34 -41.17
CA GLY A 11 15.28 -26.74 -40.57
C GLY A 11 15.32 -26.77 -39.05
N THR A 12 16.40 -27.22 -38.44
CA THR A 12 16.56 -27.26 -36.98
C THR A 12 16.70 -25.88 -36.36
N THR A 13 17.32 -24.93 -37.06
CA THR A 13 17.46 -23.55 -36.58
C THR A 13 16.13 -22.81 -36.48
N PHE A 14 15.14 -23.15 -37.34
CA PHE A 14 13.81 -22.55 -37.25
C PHE A 14 12.85 -23.30 -36.32
N ALA A 15 13.02 -24.59 -36.12
CA ALA A 15 12.17 -25.36 -35.22
C ALA A 15 12.29 -24.95 -33.75
N LEU A 16 13.50 -24.68 -33.28
CA LEU A 16 13.75 -24.26 -31.91
C LEU A 16 13.02 -22.96 -31.54
N PRO A 17 13.17 -21.83 -32.24
CA PRO A 17 12.43 -20.61 -31.96
C PRO A 17 10.92 -20.79 -32.01
N LEU A 18 10.40 -21.62 -32.92
CA LEU A 18 8.97 -21.91 -33.04
C LEU A 18 8.45 -22.72 -31.84
N CYS A 19 9.17 -23.78 -31.46
CA CYS A 19 8.77 -24.62 -30.32
C CYS A 19 8.77 -23.87 -28.96
N TRP A 20 9.65 -22.90 -28.79
CA TRP A 20 9.74 -22.15 -27.55
C TRP A 20 9.01 -20.80 -27.61
N GLY A 21 9.07 -20.12 -28.75
CA GLY A 21 8.48 -18.79 -28.93
C GLY A 21 6.95 -18.80 -28.95
N MET A 22 6.33 -19.78 -29.60
CA MET A 22 4.86 -19.86 -29.69
C MET A 22 4.19 -20.11 -28.34
N PRO A 23 4.59 -21.11 -27.54
CA PRO A 23 4.00 -21.32 -26.22
C PRO A 23 4.22 -20.13 -25.30
N PHE A 24 5.43 -19.54 -25.32
CA PHE A 24 5.72 -18.37 -24.51
C PHE A 24 4.90 -17.15 -24.92
N SER A 25 4.70 -16.90 -26.20
CA SER A 25 3.88 -15.77 -26.66
C SER A 25 2.41 -15.93 -26.30
N ARG A 26 1.89 -17.17 -26.27
CA ARG A 26 0.53 -17.47 -25.78
C ARG A 26 0.42 -17.23 -24.28
N LEU A 27 1.40 -17.70 -23.52
CA LEU A 27 1.48 -17.47 -22.07
C LEU A 27 1.55 -15.95 -21.77
N ALA A 28 2.46 -15.24 -22.41
CA ALA A 28 2.62 -13.79 -22.23
C ALA A 28 1.33 -13.02 -22.56
N ARG A 29 0.63 -13.39 -23.64
CA ARG A 29 -0.68 -12.78 -23.97
C ARG A 29 -1.75 -13.07 -22.92
N HIS A 30 -1.75 -14.27 -22.34
CA HIS A 30 -2.70 -14.62 -21.28
C HIS A 30 -2.46 -13.77 -20.02
N PHE A 31 -1.21 -13.64 -19.59
CA PHE A 31 -0.84 -12.79 -18.46
C PHE A 31 -1.10 -11.30 -18.74
N HIS A 32 -0.82 -10.85 -19.96
CA HIS A 32 -1.10 -9.46 -20.34
C HIS A 32 -2.59 -9.09 -20.25
N LYS A 33 -3.49 -10.01 -20.63
CA LYS A 33 -4.94 -9.82 -20.45
C LYS A 33 -5.36 -9.69 -18.98
N ALA A 34 -4.60 -10.31 -18.07
CA ALA A 34 -4.80 -10.20 -16.62
C ALA A 34 -4.06 -9.00 -16.01
N GLY A 35 -3.47 -8.11 -16.82
CA GLY A 35 -2.71 -6.96 -16.34
C GLY A 35 -1.31 -7.27 -15.82
N CYS A 36 -0.80 -8.48 -16.09
CA CYS A 36 0.50 -8.94 -15.61
C CYS A 36 1.53 -8.99 -16.73
N ALA A 37 2.81 -8.75 -16.41
CA ALA A 37 3.93 -8.96 -17.32
C ALA A 37 4.86 -10.06 -16.78
N VAL A 38 5.33 -10.92 -17.68
CA VAL A 38 6.26 -12.01 -17.34
C VAL A 38 7.64 -11.66 -17.87
N ALA A 39 8.65 -11.68 -16.99
CA ALA A 39 10.04 -11.36 -17.31
C ALA A 39 10.72 -12.54 -18.04
N GLY A 40 10.31 -12.78 -19.30
CA GLY A 40 10.86 -13.81 -20.16
C GLY A 40 10.61 -15.24 -19.65
N TRP A 41 11.26 -16.21 -20.30
CA TRP A 41 11.14 -17.62 -19.95
C TRP A 41 11.62 -17.94 -18.54
N CYS A 42 12.73 -17.34 -18.13
CA CYS A 42 13.25 -17.51 -16.76
C CYS A 42 12.25 -17.06 -15.68
N GLY A 43 11.50 -15.99 -15.95
CA GLY A 43 10.44 -15.54 -15.06
C GLY A 43 9.31 -16.55 -14.97
N ALA A 44 8.84 -17.07 -16.10
CA ALA A 44 7.80 -18.10 -16.16
C ALA A 44 8.22 -19.38 -15.42
N GLU A 45 9.45 -19.84 -15.62
CA GLU A 45 9.98 -21.02 -14.93
C GLU A 45 10.07 -20.83 -13.41
N LYS A 46 10.55 -19.65 -12.96
CA LYS A 46 10.60 -19.33 -11.52
C LYS A 46 9.22 -19.34 -10.89
N ILE A 47 8.21 -18.81 -11.57
CA ILE A 47 6.82 -18.79 -11.08
C ILE A 47 6.26 -20.21 -11.00
N SER A 48 6.46 -21.04 -12.03
CA SER A 48 5.90 -22.40 -12.10
C SER A 48 6.42 -23.33 -11.00
N ARG A 49 7.62 -23.07 -10.48
CA ARG A 49 8.25 -23.86 -9.40
C ARG A 49 7.85 -23.41 -8.00
N ARG A 50 7.18 -22.26 -7.85
CA ARG A 50 6.79 -21.72 -6.54
C ARG A 50 5.41 -22.24 -6.13
N ARG A 51 5.28 -22.63 -4.85
CA ARG A 51 4.03 -23.10 -4.24
C ARG A 51 3.40 -22.07 -3.30
N ALA A 52 4.13 -21.02 -2.98
CA ALA A 52 3.69 -19.95 -2.11
C ALA A 52 4.12 -18.60 -2.67
N MET A 53 3.32 -17.59 -2.45
CA MET A 53 3.58 -16.19 -2.77
C MET A 53 3.38 -15.37 -1.50
N ILE A 54 4.35 -14.52 -1.20
CA ILE A 54 4.25 -13.54 -0.13
C ILE A 54 3.89 -12.21 -0.80
N LEU A 55 2.80 -11.62 -0.37
CA LEU A 55 2.35 -10.30 -0.80
C LEU A 55 2.46 -9.37 0.39
N THR A 56 3.06 -8.22 0.17
CA THR A 56 3.07 -7.12 1.13
C THR A 56 2.01 -6.09 0.77
N ASP A 57 1.64 -5.23 1.71
CA ASP A 57 0.70 -4.15 1.45
C ASP A 57 1.17 -3.23 0.32
N GLY A 58 2.48 -3.00 0.21
CA GLY A 58 3.08 -2.21 -0.86
C GLY A 58 2.97 -2.84 -2.26
N ASP A 59 2.86 -4.17 -2.36
CA ASP A 59 2.65 -4.88 -3.63
C ASP A 59 1.20 -4.76 -4.11
N LEU A 60 0.24 -4.75 -3.17
CA LEU A 60 -1.18 -4.65 -3.46
C LEU A 60 -1.64 -3.20 -3.67
N PHE A 61 -1.07 -2.29 -2.88
CA PHE A 61 -1.40 -0.87 -2.89
C PHE A 61 -0.13 -0.05 -3.16
N PRO A 62 0.27 0.13 -4.43
CA PRO A 62 1.45 0.92 -4.77
C PRO A 62 1.37 2.33 -4.19
N PRO A 63 2.50 2.94 -3.80
CA PRO A 63 2.52 4.29 -3.27
C PRO A 63 1.85 5.29 -4.22
N GLY A 64 0.87 6.05 -3.73
CA GLY A 64 0.07 7.00 -4.51
C GLY A 64 -1.30 6.47 -4.96
N THR A 65 -1.65 5.21 -4.68
CA THR A 65 -3.00 4.68 -4.93
C THR A 65 -4.02 5.25 -3.94
N ILE A 66 -3.58 5.53 -2.72
CA ILE A 66 -4.43 6.11 -1.68
C ILE A 66 -4.42 7.63 -1.82
N GLN A 67 -5.59 8.21 -2.03
CA GLN A 67 -5.78 9.66 -2.13
C GLN A 67 -6.64 10.14 -0.98
N LEU A 68 -6.34 11.34 -0.48
CA LEU A 68 -7.15 11.99 0.54
C LEU A 68 -8.35 12.68 -0.15
N ASN A 69 -9.54 12.16 0.09
CA ASN A 69 -10.77 12.70 -0.48
C ASN A 69 -11.38 13.82 0.37
N GLY A 70 -10.97 13.93 1.64
CA GLY A 70 -11.42 14.99 2.54
C GLY A 70 -10.92 14.78 3.95
N VAL A 71 -10.88 15.89 4.70
CA VAL A 71 -10.55 15.93 6.12
C VAL A 71 -11.67 16.62 6.86
N LYS A 72 -12.15 16.01 7.94
CA LYS A 72 -13.09 16.65 8.88
C LYS A 72 -12.44 16.73 10.25
N VAL A 73 -12.26 17.94 10.74
CA VAL A 73 -11.65 18.22 12.05
C VAL A 73 -12.74 18.54 13.07
N PHE A 74 -12.55 18.14 14.32
CA PHE A 74 -13.48 18.29 15.42
C PHE A 74 -12.83 19.07 16.58
N GLY A 75 -13.02 20.37 16.57
CA GLY A 75 -12.58 21.24 17.68
C GLY A 75 -11.07 21.53 17.80
N GLU A 76 -10.27 20.95 16.90
CA GLU A 76 -8.81 21.12 16.87
C GLU A 76 -8.37 21.92 15.64
N ASP A 77 -7.11 22.38 15.67
CA ASP A 77 -6.52 23.06 14.51
C ASP A 77 -6.02 22.05 13.46
N LEU A 78 -6.34 22.28 12.19
CA LEU A 78 -5.94 21.41 11.08
C LEU A 78 -4.42 21.25 10.98
N SER A 79 -3.65 22.29 11.25
CA SER A 79 -2.19 22.24 11.26
C SER A 79 -1.66 21.29 12.33
N ARG A 80 -2.24 21.30 13.54
CA ARG A 80 -1.88 20.40 14.63
C ARG A 80 -2.25 18.95 14.32
N VAL A 81 -3.47 18.75 13.82
CA VAL A 81 -3.98 17.43 13.40
C VAL A 81 -3.10 16.82 12.30
N SER A 82 -2.72 17.62 11.29
CA SER A 82 -1.86 17.17 10.20
C SER A 82 -0.45 16.83 10.70
N SER A 83 0.10 17.61 11.62
CA SER A 83 1.41 17.35 12.24
C SER A 83 1.43 16.04 13.02
N TYR A 84 0.39 15.77 13.81
CA TYR A 84 0.29 14.55 14.60
C TYR A 84 0.05 13.32 13.69
N ALA A 85 -0.86 13.42 12.71
CA ALA A 85 -1.12 12.34 11.77
C ALA A 85 0.12 11.96 10.93
N ALA A 86 0.86 12.97 10.44
CA ALA A 86 2.08 12.74 9.66
C ALA A 86 3.20 12.14 10.52
N SER A 87 3.35 12.61 11.78
CA SER A 87 4.35 12.07 12.71
C SER A 87 4.07 10.61 13.07
N MET A 88 2.80 10.27 13.31
CA MET A 88 2.35 8.89 13.57
C MET A 88 2.58 7.98 12.35
N ALA A 89 2.17 8.43 11.15
CA ALA A 89 2.35 7.67 9.92
C ALA A 89 3.83 7.43 9.59
N ARG A 90 4.69 8.40 9.89
CA ARG A 90 6.14 8.26 9.75
C ARG A 90 6.73 7.28 10.76
N ALA A 91 6.30 7.32 12.01
CA ALA A 91 6.73 6.38 13.05
C ALA A 91 6.27 4.95 12.75
N ALA A 92 5.10 4.80 12.15
CA ALA A 92 4.55 3.51 11.72
C ALA A 92 5.22 2.93 10.47
N ASP A 93 5.98 3.73 9.70
CA ASP A 93 6.51 3.37 8.37
C ASP A 93 5.44 2.74 7.45
N CYS A 94 4.24 3.30 7.49
CA CYS A 94 3.10 2.76 6.76
C CYS A 94 2.89 3.46 5.40
N GLY A 95 2.17 2.81 4.49
CA GLY A 95 1.86 3.34 3.15
C GLY A 95 1.12 4.68 3.12
N LEU A 96 0.62 5.15 4.28
CA LEU A 96 -0.08 6.43 4.45
C LEU A 96 0.87 7.62 4.64
N GLN A 97 2.17 7.38 4.83
CA GLN A 97 3.14 8.46 5.09
C GLN A 97 3.08 9.55 4.02
N ARG A 98 3.11 9.16 2.73
CA ARG A 98 3.09 10.13 1.63
C ARG A 98 1.83 10.99 1.60
N LEU A 99 0.70 10.41 1.96
CA LEU A 99 -0.59 11.10 2.03
C LEU A 99 -0.57 12.18 3.11
N PHE A 100 -0.13 11.82 4.30
CA PHE A 100 -0.03 12.78 5.42
C PHE A 100 1.11 13.78 5.25
N ASP A 101 2.22 13.42 4.58
CA ASP A 101 3.28 14.35 4.20
C ASP A 101 2.79 15.43 3.24
N GLY A 102 1.91 15.05 2.31
CA GLY A 102 1.25 15.99 1.41
C GLY A 102 0.40 16.99 2.18
N LEU A 103 -0.43 16.50 3.09
CA LEU A 103 -1.28 17.33 3.95
C LEU A 103 -0.45 18.24 4.88
N LEU A 104 0.62 17.70 5.49
CA LEU A 104 1.51 18.46 6.34
C LEU A 104 2.14 19.66 5.64
N ARG A 105 2.58 19.45 4.38
CA ARG A 105 3.17 20.52 3.58
C ARG A 105 2.15 21.58 3.16
N SER A 106 0.93 21.20 2.84
CA SER A 106 -0.13 22.15 2.46
C SER A 106 -0.54 23.05 3.61
N GLU A 107 -0.52 22.51 4.85
CA GLU A 107 -0.91 23.24 6.05
C GLU A 107 0.25 23.92 6.78
N GLY A 108 1.48 23.82 6.25
CA GLY A 108 2.66 24.43 6.87
C GLY A 108 3.04 23.82 8.21
N GLY A 109 2.58 22.61 8.51
CA GLY A 109 2.90 21.90 9.74
C GLY A 109 4.33 21.36 9.74
N HIS A 110 4.73 20.81 10.86
CA HIS A 110 6.04 20.18 11.06
C HIS A 110 5.88 18.86 11.81
N TYR A 111 6.89 18.00 11.67
CA TYR A 111 6.89 16.73 12.39
C TYR A 111 7.16 16.94 13.87
N GLU A 112 6.41 16.22 14.68
CA GLU A 112 6.59 16.19 16.12
C GLU A 112 7.33 14.92 16.54
N LYS A 113 7.98 14.98 17.70
CA LYS A 113 8.61 13.81 18.30
C LYS A 113 7.53 12.86 18.80
N VAL A 114 7.65 11.59 18.40
CA VAL A 114 6.74 10.51 18.79
C VAL A 114 7.44 9.68 19.86
N ASP A 115 6.84 9.56 21.02
CA ASP A 115 7.30 8.71 22.12
C ASP A 115 6.27 7.58 22.36
N ASP A 116 6.69 6.48 22.98
CA ASP A 116 5.85 5.31 23.36
C ASP A 116 4.98 4.75 22.23
N PHE A 117 5.54 4.65 21.03
CA PHE A 117 4.82 4.15 19.87
C PHE A 117 4.46 2.66 20.01
N SER A 118 3.20 2.31 19.80
CA SER A 118 2.69 0.94 19.86
C SER A 118 1.76 0.65 18.68
N PHE A 119 1.94 -0.54 18.10
CA PHE A 119 1.11 -1.07 17.03
C PHE A 119 0.03 -2.02 17.58
N TYR A 120 -1.17 -1.96 17.03
CA TYR A 120 -2.29 -2.84 17.34
C TYR A 120 -2.76 -3.59 16.10
N GLU A 121 -2.90 -4.90 16.19
CA GLU A 121 -3.30 -5.77 15.08
C GLU A 121 -4.68 -5.42 14.49
N GLU A 122 -5.53 -4.77 15.26
CA GLU A 122 -6.85 -4.31 14.84
C GLU A 122 -6.82 -3.10 13.88
N GLY A 123 -5.65 -2.73 13.41
CA GLY A 123 -5.45 -1.67 12.44
C GLY A 123 -5.39 -0.27 13.05
N GLY A 124 -4.57 -0.12 14.08
CA GLY A 124 -4.34 1.15 14.72
C GLY A 124 -2.98 1.29 15.38
N TYR A 125 -2.63 2.53 15.68
CA TYR A 125 -1.40 2.93 16.33
C TYR A 125 -1.72 3.82 17.53
N SER A 126 -0.96 3.69 18.59
CA SER A 126 -0.96 4.62 19.72
C SER A 126 0.43 5.18 19.94
N ALA A 127 0.51 6.41 20.34
CA ALA A 127 1.77 7.05 20.73
C ALA A 127 1.52 8.23 21.68
N THR A 128 2.59 8.75 22.26
CA THR A 128 2.58 9.99 23.02
C THR A 128 3.28 11.07 22.21
N ILE A 129 2.59 12.18 21.97
CA ILE A 129 3.14 13.35 21.27
C ILE A 129 2.93 14.57 22.17
N ARG A 130 4.01 15.25 22.52
CA ARG A 130 3.98 16.41 23.47
C ARG A 130 3.30 16.12 24.81
N GLY A 131 3.32 14.86 25.26
CA GLY A 131 2.68 14.43 26.50
C GLY A 131 1.19 14.09 26.38
N GLU A 132 0.61 14.17 25.17
CA GLU A 132 -0.78 13.80 24.88
C GLU A 132 -0.83 12.39 24.30
N SER A 133 -1.86 11.62 24.67
CA SER A 133 -2.10 10.30 24.07
C SER A 133 -2.76 10.45 22.72
N VAL A 134 -2.09 10.00 21.66
CA VAL A 134 -2.56 10.10 20.28
C VAL A 134 -2.84 8.71 19.74
N LEU A 135 -4.03 8.53 19.15
CA LEU A 135 -4.47 7.29 18.51
C LEU A 135 -4.74 7.57 17.03
N LEU A 136 -4.20 6.73 16.15
CA LEU A 136 -4.44 6.78 14.70
C LEU A 136 -4.87 5.40 14.21
N GLY A 137 -6.00 5.30 13.53
CA GLY A 137 -6.42 3.99 13.02
C GLY A 137 -7.85 3.94 12.50
N THR A 138 -8.36 2.72 12.38
CA THR A 138 -9.69 2.42 11.86
C THR A 138 -10.80 2.75 12.88
N ALA A 139 -12.05 2.82 12.40
CA ALA A 139 -13.21 2.99 13.30
C ALA A 139 -13.35 1.85 14.31
N SER A 140 -12.98 0.62 13.95
CA SER A 140 -12.99 -0.54 14.83
C SER A 140 -11.99 -0.38 15.97
N PHE A 141 -10.79 0.06 15.65
CA PHE A 141 -9.74 0.35 16.62
C PHE A 141 -10.18 1.47 17.59
N MET A 142 -10.75 2.57 17.08
CA MET A 142 -11.23 3.67 17.92
C MET A 142 -12.30 3.24 18.93
N ARG A 143 -13.23 2.37 18.50
CA ARG A 143 -14.25 1.80 19.41
C ARG A 143 -13.63 0.94 20.50
N LYS A 144 -12.64 0.12 20.17
CA LYS A 144 -11.90 -0.70 21.14
C LYS A 144 -11.16 0.16 22.17
N MET A 145 -10.64 1.30 21.74
CA MET A 145 -9.97 2.29 22.61
C MET A 145 -10.94 3.23 23.32
N GLU A 146 -12.25 2.93 23.28
CA GLU A 146 -13.32 3.70 23.95
C GLU A 146 -13.43 5.16 23.47
N VAL A 147 -12.95 5.46 22.26
CA VAL A 147 -13.13 6.79 21.65
C VAL A 147 -14.56 6.94 21.16
N ARG A 148 -15.24 7.99 21.57
CA ARG A 148 -16.61 8.29 21.13
C ARG A 148 -16.60 8.77 19.69
N LEU A 149 -17.21 7.99 18.79
CA LEU A 149 -17.39 8.37 17.38
C LEU A 149 -18.77 9.05 17.23
N PRO A 150 -18.83 10.21 16.57
CA PRO A 150 -20.12 10.86 16.28
C PRO A 150 -20.99 9.98 15.38
N GLY A 151 -22.28 9.92 15.70
CA GLY A 151 -23.25 9.20 14.86
C GLY A 151 -23.34 9.80 13.45
N GLY A 152 -23.50 8.94 12.44
CA GLY A 152 -23.64 9.35 11.05
C GLY A 152 -22.36 9.40 10.24
N ILE A 153 -21.17 9.17 10.81
CA ILE A 153 -19.92 8.99 10.05
C ILE A 153 -19.83 7.52 9.62
N ASN A 154 -20.41 7.22 8.45
CA ASN A 154 -20.40 5.88 7.88
C ASN A 154 -19.28 5.74 6.83
N LEU A 155 -18.05 6.07 7.22
CA LEU A 155 -16.88 5.92 6.37
C LEU A 155 -16.32 4.50 6.54
N ARG A 156 -16.57 3.64 5.56
CA ARG A 156 -15.96 2.29 5.49
C ARG A 156 -14.43 2.36 5.32
N THR A 157 -13.93 3.44 4.77
CA THR A 157 -12.52 3.69 4.42
C THR A 157 -12.00 4.98 5.06
N GLY A 158 -12.33 5.23 6.33
CA GLY A 158 -11.88 6.40 7.08
C GLY A 158 -10.72 6.05 8.01
N ILE A 159 -9.75 6.96 8.09
CA ILE A 159 -8.70 6.96 9.11
C ILE A 159 -9.10 7.99 10.15
N PHE A 160 -9.07 7.58 11.40
CA PHE A 160 -9.49 8.39 12.55
C PHE A 160 -8.26 8.77 13.37
N LEU A 161 -8.19 10.03 13.77
CA LEU A 161 -7.21 10.53 14.72
C LEU A 161 -7.95 10.95 15.99
N ALA A 162 -7.51 10.45 17.14
CA ALA A 162 -8.01 10.87 18.43
C ALA A 162 -6.85 11.37 19.30
N MET A 163 -7.09 12.41 20.09
CA MET A 163 -6.19 12.96 21.08
C MET A 163 -6.86 12.88 22.43
N ASP A 164 -6.17 12.37 23.46
CA ASP A 164 -6.71 12.18 24.82
C ASP A 164 -8.10 11.52 24.86
N ARG A 165 -8.30 10.48 24.03
CA ARG A 165 -9.56 9.74 23.84
C ARG A 165 -10.72 10.55 23.24
N GLN A 166 -10.45 11.75 22.75
CA GLN A 166 -11.43 12.54 22.00
C GLN A 166 -11.12 12.51 20.52
N LEU A 167 -12.15 12.36 19.70
CA LEU A 167 -11.98 12.36 18.25
C LEU A 167 -11.57 13.77 17.79
N ALA A 168 -10.38 13.88 17.22
CA ALA A 168 -9.82 15.13 16.71
C ALA A 168 -10.05 15.30 15.21
N ALA A 169 -9.90 14.22 14.42
CA ALA A 169 -10.13 14.29 12.99
C ALA A 169 -10.51 12.96 12.37
N VAL A 170 -11.12 13.05 11.17
CA VAL A 170 -11.43 11.93 10.29
C VAL A 170 -10.93 12.26 8.90
N PHE A 171 -10.12 11.37 8.35
CA PHE A 171 -9.57 11.44 7.00
C PHE A 171 -10.32 10.44 6.12
N ALA A 172 -10.98 10.93 5.07
CA ALA A 172 -11.59 10.08 4.05
C ALA A 172 -10.55 9.71 3.00
N VAL A 173 -10.26 8.44 2.83
CA VAL A 173 -9.27 7.88 1.90
C VAL A 173 -9.94 6.95 0.89
#